data_aeb87fbe0d4471e2a6be6c03ac71fc2e
#
_entry.id   aeb87fbe0d4471e2a6be6c03ac71fc2e
#
_cell.length_a   1.000
_cell.length_b   1.000
_cell.length_c   1.000
_cell.angle_alpha   90.00
_cell.angle_beta   90.00
_cell.angle_gamma   90.00
#
_symmetry.space_group_name_H-M   'P 1'
#
loop_
_entity.id
_entity.type
_entity.pdbx_description
1 polymer ?
#
loop_
_entity_poly.entity_id
_entity_poly.type
_entity_poly.pdbx_seq_one_letter_code
_entity_poly.pdbx_strand_id
1 'polypeptide(L)'
;AQRLGRLSSDTFYSGTFTAGDLKIGYLRIPDYGPPSQALALQQFDTEITFFKENTDGLILDQMRNPGGSGCYAQALATRVIAEPFRGMGFEIRATANWLAAFAESVALAKEQKADKSIIDMLEARYKDVESAYLANRGRTGPLALCGISLEVEPVKDRSGRYAAYDKPLMVLVDEFSASAGDMFPALIQDHGRGLIAGVRTMGAGGSVAYFDATSYSEGMASVTLSLMNRKWPIDSEGLPAAPYLENIGVKPDLDLDYMTRDNLKSGGKAFVDALAAAMAEHIEARRALQ
;
A
#
# COMPACT_ATOMS: atom_id res chain seq x y z
N ALA A 1 18.65 -2.80 -20.22
CA ALA A 1 17.88 -1.87 -19.39
C ALA A 1 18.75 -0.67 -19.01
N GLN A 2 18.26 0.53 -19.26
CA GLN A 2 18.87 1.73 -18.73
C GLN A 2 18.44 1.83 -17.25
N ARG A 3 19.40 1.92 -16.34
CA ARG A 3 19.12 2.02 -14.92
C ARG A 3 19.09 3.47 -14.45
N LEU A 4 18.06 3.78 -13.69
CA LEU A 4 17.88 5.00 -12.93
C LEU A 4 17.95 4.58 -11.45
N GLY A 5 18.25 5.45 -10.50
CA GLY A 5 18.22 5.16 -9.06
C GLY A 5 19.02 3.90 -8.66
N ARG A 6 20.31 4.02 -8.32
CA ARG A 6 21.17 2.89 -7.95
C ARG A 6 22.28 3.18 -6.96
N LEU A 7 22.31 4.38 -6.47
CA LEU A 7 23.23 4.71 -5.40
C LEU A 7 22.77 3.99 -4.11
N SER A 8 23.69 3.69 -3.23
CA SER A 8 23.36 3.09 -1.93
C SER A 8 22.44 3.97 -1.07
N SER A 9 22.30 5.25 -1.44
CA SER A 9 21.40 6.22 -0.83
C SER A 9 19.99 6.24 -1.44
N ASP A 10 19.77 5.55 -2.57
CA ASP A 10 18.48 5.56 -3.24
C ASP A 10 17.48 4.65 -2.52
N THR A 11 16.27 5.16 -2.30
CA THR A 11 15.18 4.38 -1.72
C THR A 11 14.63 3.35 -2.72
N PHE A 12 14.70 3.67 -4.02
CA PHE A 12 14.12 2.85 -5.08
C PHE A 12 15.17 2.32 -6.05
N TYR A 13 14.92 1.11 -6.55
CA TYR A 13 15.63 0.58 -7.72
C TYR A 13 14.75 0.79 -8.93
N SER A 14 15.24 1.56 -9.90
CA SER A 14 14.45 1.94 -11.06
C SER A 14 15.22 1.75 -12.36
N GLY A 15 14.49 1.65 -13.46
CA GLY A 15 15.07 1.51 -14.79
C GLY A 15 14.01 1.43 -15.88
N THR A 16 14.47 1.26 -17.12
CA THR A 16 13.59 1.02 -18.26
C THR A 16 14.07 -0.20 -19.03
N PHE A 17 13.13 -0.89 -19.67
CA PHE A 17 13.41 -1.97 -20.62
C PHE A 17 12.43 -1.89 -21.80
N THR A 18 12.68 -2.66 -22.84
CA THR A 18 11.80 -2.73 -24.03
C THR A 18 11.12 -4.08 -24.12
N ALA A 19 9.85 -4.08 -24.52
CA ALA A 19 9.09 -5.26 -24.91
C ALA A 19 8.46 -4.97 -26.30
N GLY A 20 9.03 -5.54 -27.35
CA GLY A 20 8.76 -5.08 -28.73
C GLY A 20 9.16 -3.61 -28.89
N ASP A 21 8.24 -2.80 -29.43
CA ASP A 21 8.42 -1.36 -29.62
C ASP A 21 8.05 -0.52 -28.38
N LEU A 22 7.55 -1.18 -27.32
CA LEU A 22 7.12 -0.50 -26.09
C LEU A 22 8.29 -0.29 -25.15
N LYS A 23 8.38 0.90 -24.55
CA LYS A 23 9.33 1.21 -23.49
C LYS A 23 8.62 1.17 -22.14
N ILE A 24 9.00 0.23 -21.29
CA ILE A 24 8.40 -0.05 -20.01
C ILE A 24 9.30 0.46 -18.89
N GLY A 25 8.72 1.24 -17.96
CA GLY A 25 9.35 1.63 -16.71
C GLY A 25 9.26 0.50 -15.69
N TYR A 26 10.27 0.41 -14.84
CA TYR A 26 10.29 -0.50 -13.69
C TYR A 26 10.81 0.25 -12.48
N LEU A 27 10.08 0.17 -11.36
CA LEU A 27 10.47 0.76 -10.10
C LEU A 27 10.14 -0.22 -8.97
N ARG A 28 11.16 -0.59 -8.19
CA ARG A 28 11.01 -1.43 -7.02
C ARG A 28 10.80 -0.59 -5.76
N ILE A 29 9.76 -0.94 -5.01
CA ILE A 29 9.45 -0.40 -3.68
C ILE A 29 9.80 -1.49 -2.66
N PRO A 30 10.98 -1.43 -2.00
CA PRO A 30 11.44 -2.51 -1.13
C PRO A 30 10.63 -2.64 0.16
N ASP A 31 10.20 -1.53 0.72
CA ASP A 31 9.38 -1.43 1.93
C ASP A 31 8.65 -0.08 1.98
N TYR A 32 7.82 0.11 3.01
CA TYR A 32 7.13 1.37 3.29
C TYR A 32 7.66 2.04 4.58
N GLY A 33 8.89 1.75 4.96
CA GLY A 33 9.58 2.31 6.14
C GLY A 33 10.92 2.99 5.82
N PRO A 34 11.02 3.86 4.80
CA PRO A 34 12.30 4.49 4.47
C PRO A 34 12.79 5.36 5.64
N PRO A 35 14.12 5.50 5.84
CA PRO A 35 14.69 6.32 6.90
C PRO A 35 14.20 7.77 6.90
N SER A 36 13.88 8.31 5.71
CA SER A 36 13.28 9.63 5.54
C SER A 36 12.15 9.56 4.51
N GLN A 37 10.92 9.60 4.98
CA GLN A 37 9.75 9.59 4.08
C GLN A 37 9.73 10.83 3.16
N ALA A 38 10.15 11.99 3.65
CA ALA A 38 10.20 13.21 2.85
C ALA A 38 11.17 13.08 1.66
N LEU A 39 12.37 12.58 1.89
CA LEU A 39 13.34 12.34 0.82
C LEU A 39 12.87 11.24 -0.14
N ALA A 40 12.30 10.16 0.39
CA ALA A 40 11.76 9.08 -0.43
C ALA A 40 10.61 9.56 -1.34
N LEU A 41 9.72 10.43 -0.84
CA LEU A 41 8.67 11.02 -1.66
C LEU A 41 9.25 11.92 -2.77
N GLN A 42 10.28 12.71 -2.49
CA GLN A 42 10.96 13.52 -3.52
C GLN A 42 11.62 12.66 -4.60
N GLN A 43 12.26 11.55 -4.20
CA GLN A 43 12.83 10.59 -5.14
C GLN A 43 11.73 9.95 -5.99
N PHE A 44 10.62 9.53 -5.37
CA PHE A 44 9.49 8.95 -6.09
C PHE A 44 8.88 9.96 -7.08
N ASP A 45 8.71 11.21 -6.69
CA ASP A 45 8.22 12.28 -7.58
C ASP A 45 9.13 12.46 -8.81
N THR A 46 10.45 12.37 -8.61
CA THR A 46 11.44 12.45 -9.70
C THR A 46 11.30 11.26 -10.65
N GLU A 47 11.20 10.04 -10.10
CA GLU A 47 11.03 8.81 -10.88
C GLU A 47 9.70 8.81 -11.67
N ILE A 48 8.60 9.18 -11.03
CA ILE A 48 7.28 9.26 -11.65
C ILE A 48 7.27 10.27 -12.80
N THR A 49 7.89 11.45 -12.60
CA THR A 49 8.02 12.45 -13.66
C THR A 49 8.78 11.88 -14.86
N PHE A 50 9.93 11.24 -14.61
CA PHE A 50 10.71 10.61 -15.67
C PHE A 50 9.91 9.54 -16.41
N PHE A 51 9.24 8.62 -15.71
CA PHE A 51 8.47 7.56 -16.34
C PHE A 51 7.28 8.10 -17.14
N LYS A 52 6.61 9.13 -16.62
CA LYS A 52 5.50 9.79 -17.34
C LYS A 52 5.94 10.34 -18.70
N GLU A 53 7.14 10.89 -18.80
CA GLU A 53 7.68 11.47 -20.04
C GLU A 53 8.30 10.44 -20.97
N ASN A 54 8.88 9.36 -20.43
CA ASN A 54 9.81 8.50 -21.16
C ASN A 54 9.38 7.05 -21.35
N THR A 55 8.20 6.66 -20.88
CA THR A 55 7.73 5.26 -20.98
C THR A 55 6.28 5.17 -21.46
N ASP A 56 5.91 4.00 -21.97
CA ASP A 56 4.54 3.68 -22.38
C ASP A 56 3.70 3.10 -21.24
N GLY A 57 4.35 2.54 -20.22
CA GLY A 57 3.73 2.02 -19.02
C GLY A 57 4.76 1.80 -17.91
N LEU A 58 4.29 1.50 -16.70
CA LEU A 58 5.12 1.38 -15.50
C LEU A 58 4.75 0.12 -14.70
N ILE A 59 5.77 -0.64 -14.31
CA ILE A 59 5.67 -1.72 -13.33
C ILE A 59 6.22 -1.21 -12.00
N LEU A 60 5.39 -1.23 -10.95
CA LEU A 60 5.80 -1.05 -9.56
C LEU A 60 5.97 -2.43 -8.92
N ASP A 61 7.19 -2.81 -8.65
CA ASP A 61 7.50 -4.08 -8.00
C ASP A 61 7.58 -3.89 -6.49
N GLN A 62 6.68 -4.55 -5.78
CA GLN A 62 6.71 -4.64 -4.32
C GLN A 62 6.78 -6.09 -3.80
N MET A 63 7.28 -7.02 -4.59
CA MET A 63 7.52 -8.39 -4.10
C MET A 63 8.39 -8.35 -2.84
N ARG A 64 8.09 -9.20 -1.86
CA ARG A 64 8.80 -9.28 -0.57
C ARG A 64 8.82 -7.97 0.22
N ASN A 65 7.82 -7.13 0.02
CA ASN A 65 7.66 -5.89 0.77
C ASN A 65 6.92 -6.17 2.10
N PRO A 66 7.58 -6.08 3.27
CA PRO A 66 6.98 -6.44 4.55
C PRO A 66 6.00 -5.38 5.08
N GLY A 67 5.82 -4.29 4.35
CA GLY A 67 5.00 -3.17 4.78
C GLY A 67 5.79 -2.02 5.39
N GLY A 68 5.22 -1.36 6.37
CA GLY A 68 5.74 -0.16 7.02
C GLY A 68 4.63 0.86 7.27
N SER A 69 4.91 2.15 7.01
CA SER A 69 3.94 3.23 7.21
C SER A 69 2.82 3.19 6.16
N GLY A 70 1.59 2.92 6.59
CA GLY A 70 0.42 3.00 5.72
C GLY A 70 0.20 4.41 5.15
N CYS A 71 0.52 5.46 5.92
CA CYS A 71 0.40 6.83 5.41
C CYS A 71 1.45 7.18 4.35
N TYR A 72 2.63 6.59 4.43
CA TYR A 72 3.61 6.71 3.36
C TYR A 72 3.16 5.93 2.10
N ALA A 73 2.64 4.71 2.26
CA ALA A 73 2.07 3.94 1.15
C ALA A 73 0.90 4.70 0.47
N GLN A 74 0.01 5.31 1.26
CA GLN A 74 -1.05 6.17 0.71
C GLN A 74 -0.49 7.40 -0.01
N ALA A 75 0.57 8.02 0.51
CA ALA A 75 1.23 9.13 -0.16
C ALA A 75 1.87 8.72 -1.51
N LEU A 76 2.42 7.50 -1.63
CA LEU A 76 2.84 6.98 -2.94
C LEU A 76 1.63 6.74 -3.86
N ALA A 77 0.51 6.23 -3.32
CA ALA A 77 -0.72 6.02 -4.10
C ALA A 77 -1.26 7.34 -4.70
N THR A 78 -1.16 8.47 -4.00
CA THR A 78 -1.58 9.79 -4.54
C THR A 78 -0.79 10.24 -5.77
N ARG A 79 0.34 9.60 -6.07
CA ARG A 79 1.23 9.89 -7.19
C ARG A 79 0.99 8.99 -8.39
N VAL A 80 0.14 7.99 -8.22
CA VAL A 80 -0.19 7.04 -9.30
C VAL A 80 -1.69 6.87 -9.52
N ILE A 81 -2.53 7.32 -8.61
CA ILE A 81 -3.98 7.46 -8.80
C ILE A 81 -4.26 8.92 -9.16
N ALA A 82 -4.80 9.17 -10.34
CA ALA A 82 -4.91 10.52 -10.93
C ALA A 82 -6.25 11.22 -10.65
N GLU A 83 -7.10 10.64 -9.83
CA GLU A 83 -8.41 11.18 -9.44
C GLU A 83 -8.64 11.03 -7.94
N PRO A 84 -9.53 11.81 -7.31
CA PRO A 84 -9.88 11.64 -5.91
C PRO A 84 -10.33 10.20 -5.62
N PHE A 85 -9.84 9.63 -4.53
CA PHE A 85 -10.09 8.24 -4.21
C PHE A 85 -10.35 8.03 -2.72
N ARG A 86 -11.01 6.92 -2.38
CA ARG A 86 -11.17 6.50 -0.99
C ARG A 86 -9.88 5.85 -0.51
N GLY A 87 -9.27 6.43 0.51
CA GLY A 87 -8.14 5.83 1.22
C GLY A 87 -8.52 4.56 1.98
N MET A 88 -7.52 3.88 2.53
CA MET A 88 -7.74 2.71 3.36
C MET A 88 -8.50 3.08 4.63
N GLY A 89 -9.57 2.36 4.91
CA GLY A 89 -10.27 2.41 6.18
C GLY A 89 -9.52 1.60 7.24
N PHE A 90 -9.77 1.92 8.50
CA PHE A 90 -9.12 1.29 9.62
C PHE A 90 -10.10 1.15 10.78
N GLU A 91 -10.42 -0.07 11.18
CA GLU A 91 -11.30 -0.35 12.32
C GLU A 91 -10.47 -0.75 13.53
N ILE A 92 -10.65 -0.05 14.64
CA ILE A 92 -9.91 -0.25 15.88
C ILE A 92 -10.77 -1.07 16.85
N ARG A 93 -10.18 -2.06 17.49
CA ARG A 93 -10.82 -2.80 18.56
C ARG A 93 -11.09 -1.86 19.74
N ALA A 94 -12.36 -1.71 20.11
CA ALA A 94 -12.80 -0.81 21.19
C ALA A 94 -12.54 -1.46 22.55
N THR A 95 -11.38 -1.19 23.13
CA THR A 95 -10.92 -1.71 24.43
C THR A 95 -10.51 -0.58 25.36
N ALA A 96 -10.55 -0.82 26.69
CA ALA A 96 -10.07 0.14 27.67
C ALA A 96 -8.61 0.54 27.43
N ASN A 97 -7.77 -0.39 26.95
CA ASN A 97 -6.35 -0.11 26.63
C ASN A 97 -6.21 0.92 25.50
N TRP A 98 -6.98 0.78 24.42
CA TRP A 98 -6.98 1.75 23.33
C TRP A 98 -7.54 3.11 23.76
N LEU A 99 -8.59 3.09 24.60
CA LEU A 99 -9.16 4.31 25.15
C LEU A 99 -8.09 5.08 25.97
N ALA A 100 -7.40 4.39 26.86
CA ALA A 100 -6.31 4.98 27.65
C ALA A 100 -5.15 5.47 26.75
N ALA A 101 -4.73 4.69 25.76
CA ALA A 101 -3.63 5.04 24.84
C ALA A 101 -3.95 6.30 24.02
N PHE A 102 -5.18 6.44 23.51
CA PHE A 102 -5.58 7.66 22.80
C PHE A 102 -5.73 8.86 23.73
N ALA A 103 -6.25 8.68 24.97
CA ALA A 103 -6.29 9.75 25.96
C ALA A 103 -4.89 10.27 26.28
N GLU A 104 -3.93 9.38 26.50
CA GLU A 104 -2.52 9.74 26.75
C GLU A 104 -1.90 10.43 25.53
N SER A 105 -2.15 9.92 24.31
CA SER A 105 -1.65 10.51 23.07
C SER A 105 -2.17 11.94 22.87
N VAL A 106 -3.45 12.19 23.17
CA VAL A 106 -4.04 13.53 23.12
C VAL A 106 -3.38 14.46 24.14
N ALA A 107 -3.21 13.98 25.39
CA ALA A 107 -2.56 14.77 26.44
C ALA A 107 -1.12 15.15 26.07
N LEU A 108 -0.34 14.18 25.60
CA LEU A 108 1.04 14.38 25.18
C LEU A 108 1.16 15.34 23.98
N ALA A 109 0.28 15.20 22.98
CA ALA A 109 0.29 16.10 21.82
C ALA A 109 -0.02 17.55 22.22
N LYS A 110 -0.93 17.77 23.17
CA LYS A 110 -1.24 19.11 23.73
C LYS A 110 -0.05 19.67 24.52
N GLU A 111 0.56 18.85 25.37
CA GLU A 111 1.75 19.26 26.15
C GLU A 111 2.92 19.66 25.26
N GLN A 112 3.16 18.87 24.21
CA GLN A 112 4.22 19.13 23.22
C GLN A 112 3.87 20.24 22.22
N LYS A 113 2.68 20.84 22.31
CA LYS A 113 2.18 21.85 21.38
C LYS A 113 2.26 21.38 19.92
N ALA A 114 1.89 20.12 19.68
CA ALA A 114 1.81 19.59 18.34
C ALA A 114 0.84 20.39 17.46
N ASP A 115 0.98 20.25 16.15
CA ASP A 115 0.08 20.92 15.21
C ASP A 115 -1.38 20.60 15.51
N LYS A 116 -2.22 21.62 15.37
CA LYS A 116 -3.66 21.52 15.65
C LYS A 116 -4.31 20.34 14.90
N SER A 117 -3.91 20.09 13.67
CA SER A 117 -4.42 18.98 12.86
C SER A 117 -4.12 17.60 13.48
N ILE A 118 -2.98 17.45 14.13
CA ILE A 118 -2.60 16.23 14.84
C ILE A 118 -3.46 16.06 16.09
N ILE A 119 -3.62 17.14 16.87
CA ILE A 119 -4.46 17.12 18.08
C ILE A 119 -5.90 16.79 17.71
N ASP A 120 -6.47 17.46 16.71
CA ASP A 120 -7.85 17.23 16.25
C ASP A 120 -8.05 15.79 15.78
N MET A 121 -7.06 15.22 15.06
CA MET A 121 -7.10 13.82 14.63
C MET A 121 -7.10 12.85 15.83
N LEU A 122 -6.23 13.06 16.80
CA LEU A 122 -6.14 12.19 17.99
C LEU A 122 -7.41 12.29 18.83
N GLU A 123 -7.97 13.48 19.00
CA GLU A 123 -9.25 13.69 19.71
C GLU A 123 -10.43 13.00 18.99
N ALA A 124 -10.46 13.05 17.66
CA ALA A 124 -11.48 12.34 16.88
C ALA A 124 -11.36 10.82 17.11
N ARG A 125 -10.15 10.26 17.04
CA ARG A 125 -9.89 8.83 17.31
C ARG A 125 -10.32 8.43 18.73
N TYR A 126 -9.96 9.23 19.74
CA TYR A 126 -10.38 9.00 21.10
C TYR A 126 -11.91 8.88 21.19
N LYS A 127 -12.64 9.84 20.62
CA LYS A 127 -14.12 9.85 20.65
C LYS A 127 -14.73 8.66 19.93
N ASP A 128 -14.16 8.23 18.80
CA ASP A 128 -14.64 7.07 18.04
C ASP A 128 -14.48 5.78 18.86
N VAL A 129 -13.32 5.60 19.50
CA VAL A 129 -13.05 4.43 20.36
C VAL A 129 -13.92 4.49 21.62
N GLU A 130 -14.05 5.65 22.27
CA GLU A 130 -14.90 5.85 23.45
C GLU A 130 -16.36 5.51 23.14
N SER A 131 -16.91 6.06 22.06
CA SER A 131 -18.27 5.77 21.61
C SER A 131 -18.50 4.28 21.35
N ALA A 132 -17.53 3.62 20.69
CA ALA A 132 -17.62 2.19 20.41
C ALA A 132 -17.51 1.35 21.69
N TYR A 133 -16.64 1.73 22.62
CA TYR A 133 -16.43 1.06 23.89
C TYR A 133 -17.68 1.17 24.79
N LEU A 134 -18.19 2.39 25.00
CA LEU A 134 -19.37 2.63 25.84
C LEU A 134 -20.64 1.96 25.28
N ALA A 135 -20.76 1.89 23.94
CA ALA A 135 -21.87 1.20 23.27
C ALA A 135 -21.66 -0.32 23.15
N ASN A 136 -20.57 -0.87 23.71
CA ASN A 136 -20.21 -2.29 23.64
C ASN A 136 -20.22 -2.86 22.18
N ARG A 137 -19.79 -2.06 21.21
CA ARG A 137 -19.77 -2.46 19.79
C ARG A 137 -18.61 -3.40 19.44
N GLY A 138 -17.62 -3.53 20.33
CA GLY A 138 -16.43 -4.36 20.14
C GLY A 138 -15.36 -3.71 19.25
N ARG A 139 -15.75 -2.88 18.28
CA ARG A 139 -14.83 -2.13 17.39
C ARG A 139 -15.47 -0.83 16.88
N THR A 140 -14.66 0.08 16.41
CA THR A 140 -15.11 1.29 15.71
C THR A 140 -15.73 0.90 14.36
N GLY A 141 -16.34 1.85 13.67
CA GLY A 141 -16.53 1.74 12.22
C GLY A 141 -15.22 2.07 11.49
N PRO A 142 -15.22 2.02 10.16
CA PRO A 142 -14.04 2.37 9.38
C PRO A 142 -13.69 3.86 9.55
N LEU A 143 -12.50 4.10 10.08
CA LEU A 143 -11.87 5.41 10.23
C LEU A 143 -10.84 5.58 9.12
N ALA A 144 -10.50 6.79 8.74
CA ALA A 144 -9.40 6.99 7.80
C ALA A 144 -8.08 6.55 8.44
N LEU A 145 -7.25 5.78 7.75
CA LEU A 145 -5.94 5.40 8.27
C LEU A 145 -5.04 6.63 8.43
N CYS A 146 -5.10 7.56 7.49
CA CYS A 146 -4.27 8.77 7.46
C CYS A 146 -5.15 10.01 7.47
N GLY A 147 -4.91 10.91 8.40
CA GLY A 147 -5.75 12.09 8.59
C GLY A 147 -7.12 11.76 9.18
N ILE A 148 -8.11 12.58 8.87
CA ILE A 148 -9.48 12.49 9.41
C ILE A 148 -10.52 12.13 8.34
N SER A 149 -10.16 12.22 7.05
CA SER A 149 -11.04 11.92 5.94
C SER A 149 -10.63 10.65 5.20
N LEU A 150 -11.61 9.85 4.83
CA LEU A 150 -11.40 8.74 3.90
C LEU A 150 -11.20 9.22 2.46
N GLU A 151 -11.66 10.42 2.12
CA GLU A 151 -11.42 11.01 0.81
C GLU A 151 -9.97 11.52 0.72
N VAL A 152 -9.26 11.08 -0.31
CA VAL A 152 -7.85 11.37 -0.55
C VAL A 152 -7.72 12.06 -1.90
N GLU A 153 -7.07 13.23 -1.88
CA GLU A 153 -6.75 13.97 -3.10
C GLU A 153 -5.41 13.51 -3.68
N PRO A 154 -5.33 13.31 -5.01
CA PRO A 154 -4.05 13.09 -5.67
C PRO A 154 -3.12 14.28 -5.52
N VAL A 155 -1.81 14.03 -5.70
CA VAL A 155 -0.83 15.12 -5.71
C VAL A 155 -1.11 16.09 -6.85
N LYS A 156 -1.00 17.41 -6.56
CA LYS A 156 -1.20 18.48 -7.55
C LYS A 156 0.13 19.18 -7.86
N ASP A 157 0.30 19.58 -9.10
CA ASP A 157 1.41 20.44 -9.53
C ASP A 157 1.20 21.90 -9.06
N ARG A 158 2.18 22.75 -9.36
CA ARG A 158 2.11 24.19 -9.00
C ARG A 158 0.95 24.92 -9.66
N SER A 159 0.36 24.39 -10.73
CA SER A 159 -0.81 24.96 -11.40
C SER A 159 -2.14 24.45 -10.83
N GLY A 160 -2.10 23.54 -9.85
CA GLY A 160 -3.27 22.92 -9.24
C GLY A 160 -3.83 21.72 -10.02
N ARG A 161 -3.17 21.26 -11.09
CA ARG A 161 -3.56 20.07 -11.85
C ARG A 161 -2.99 18.82 -11.19
N TYR A 162 -3.71 17.70 -11.30
CA TYR A 162 -3.21 16.41 -10.84
C TYR A 162 -1.93 16.02 -11.58
N ALA A 163 -0.88 15.74 -10.82
CA ALA A 163 0.45 15.42 -11.32
C ALA A 163 0.75 13.90 -11.31
N ALA A 164 -0.20 13.09 -10.88
CA ALA A 164 -0.03 11.65 -10.79
C ALA A 164 0.27 10.99 -12.14
N TYR A 165 0.93 9.82 -12.09
CA TYR A 165 1.17 8.98 -13.27
C TYR A 165 -0.16 8.49 -13.84
N ASP A 166 -0.42 8.75 -15.11
CA ASP A 166 -1.71 8.51 -15.77
C ASP A 166 -1.68 7.43 -16.87
N LYS A 167 -0.48 6.91 -17.21
CA LYS A 167 -0.30 5.84 -18.19
C LYS A 167 -0.58 4.46 -17.59
N PRO A 168 -0.62 3.38 -18.40
CA PRO A 168 -0.81 2.02 -17.92
C PRO A 168 0.12 1.64 -16.78
N LEU A 169 -0.45 1.06 -15.72
CA LEU A 169 0.24 0.72 -14.48
C LEU A 169 0.02 -0.76 -14.15
N MET A 170 1.07 -1.42 -13.71
CA MET A 170 1.01 -2.75 -13.13
C MET A 170 1.71 -2.74 -11.77
N VAL A 171 1.15 -3.42 -10.78
CA VAL A 171 1.78 -3.63 -9.47
C VAL A 171 2.09 -5.12 -9.32
N LEU A 172 3.36 -5.43 -9.11
CA LEU A 172 3.83 -6.79 -8.91
C LEU A 172 3.89 -7.09 -7.41
N VAL A 173 3.23 -8.18 -7.01
CA VAL A 173 3.04 -8.60 -5.62
C VAL A 173 3.41 -10.07 -5.42
N ASP A 174 3.67 -10.46 -4.17
CA ASP A 174 3.86 -11.85 -3.78
C ASP A 174 3.31 -12.14 -2.37
N GLU A 175 3.41 -13.39 -1.95
CA GLU A 175 2.95 -13.88 -0.64
C GLU A 175 3.66 -13.25 0.57
N PHE A 176 4.76 -12.54 0.35
CA PHE A 176 5.50 -11.80 1.38
C PHE A 176 5.14 -10.30 1.40
N SER A 177 4.30 -9.86 0.48
CA SER A 177 3.73 -8.51 0.52
C SER A 177 2.74 -8.41 1.68
N ALA A 178 3.07 -7.65 2.72
CA ALA A 178 2.34 -7.62 3.99
C ALA A 178 2.04 -6.21 4.48
N SER A 179 1.02 -6.02 5.30
CA SER A 179 0.68 -4.75 5.96
C SER A 179 0.46 -3.61 4.94
N ALA A 180 1.29 -2.56 4.95
CA ALA A 180 1.25 -1.55 3.90
C ALA A 180 1.53 -2.13 2.50
N GLY A 181 2.20 -3.29 2.41
CA GLY A 181 2.37 -4.09 1.19
C GLY A 181 1.11 -4.80 0.73
N ASP A 182 0.13 -5.06 1.61
CA ASP A 182 -1.24 -5.44 1.23
C ASP A 182 -2.07 -4.20 0.84
N MET A 183 -1.88 -3.10 1.58
CA MET A 183 -2.68 -1.89 1.44
C MET A 183 -2.50 -1.21 0.09
N PHE A 184 -1.26 -1.04 -0.37
CA PHE A 184 -0.97 -0.31 -1.60
C PHE A 184 -1.61 -0.96 -2.84
N PRO A 185 -1.41 -2.27 -3.11
CA PRO A 185 -2.08 -2.92 -4.23
C PRO A 185 -3.61 -2.96 -4.06
N ALA A 186 -4.12 -3.03 -2.83
CA ALA A 186 -5.55 -2.92 -2.58
C ALA A 186 -6.12 -1.57 -3.03
N LEU A 187 -5.44 -0.46 -2.74
CA LEU A 187 -5.83 0.88 -3.21
C LEU A 187 -5.82 0.94 -4.75
N ILE A 188 -4.80 0.40 -5.40
CA ILE A 188 -4.71 0.36 -6.87
C ILE A 188 -5.86 -0.46 -7.48
N GLN A 189 -6.14 -1.64 -6.92
CA GLN A 189 -7.18 -2.53 -7.40
C GLN A 189 -8.60 -1.96 -7.17
N ASP A 190 -8.87 -1.45 -5.96
CA ASP A 190 -10.18 -0.90 -5.58
C ASP A 190 -10.60 0.30 -6.43
N HIS A 191 -9.65 0.99 -7.02
CA HIS A 191 -9.88 2.15 -7.89
C HIS A 191 -9.66 1.85 -9.38
N GLY A 192 -9.47 0.57 -9.75
CA GLY A 192 -9.27 0.16 -11.14
C GLY A 192 -8.09 0.87 -11.81
N ARG A 193 -7.10 1.29 -11.00
CA ARG A 193 -6.01 2.14 -11.50
C ARG A 193 -4.97 1.38 -12.29
N GLY A 194 -4.75 0.13 -11.98
CA GLY A 194 -3.73 -0.70 -12.61
C GLY A 194 -4.01 -2.18 -12.43
N LEU A 195 -3.24 -2.99 -13.14
CA LEU A 195 -3.28 -4.44 -13.05
C LEU A 195 -2.43 -4.91 -11.87
N ILE A 196 -2.96 -5.79 -11.04
CA ILE A 196 -2.18 -6.48 -10.00
C ILE A 196 -1.71 -7.82 -10.56
N ALA A 197 -0.41 -8.05 -10.57
CA ALA A 197 0.21 -9.27 -11.09
C ALA A 197 1.07 -9.95 -10.02
N GLY A 198 1.17 -11.26 -10.07
CA GLY A 198 1.96 -12.04 -9.12
C GLY A 198 1.15 -13.13 -8.43
N VAL A 199 1.38 -13.34 -7.14
CA VAL A 199 0.59 -14.23 -6.29
C VAL A 199 -0.08 -13.44 -5.16
N ARG A 200 -1.11 -14.03 -4.55
CA ARG A 200 -1.89 -13.39 -3.49
C ARG A 200 -0.99 -12.86 -2.36
N THR A 201 -1.21 -11.63 -1.93
CA THR A 201 -0.48 -11.02 -0.80
C THR A 201 -0.81 -11.70 0.53
N MET A 202 -0.04 -11.40 1.57
CA MET A 202 -0.10 -12.10 2.85
C MET A 202 -1.46 -11.97 3.56
N GLY A 203 -2.15 -10.85 3.45
CA GLY A 203 -3.36 -10.58 4.22
C GLY A 203 -3.07 -10.31 5.69
N ALA A 204 -2.00 -9.57 5.95
CA ALA A 204 -1.56 -9.18 7.29
C ALA A 204 -1.67 -7.67 7.47
N GLY A 205 -2.90 -7.12 7.33
CA GLY A 205 -3.18 -5.68 7.28
C GLY A 205 -3.02 -4.98 8.62
N GLY A 206 -3.94 -5.15 9.54
CA GLY A 206 -4.12 -4.35 10.74
C GLY A 206 -2.92 -4.23 11.69
N SER A 207 -3.01 -3.31 12.63
CA SER A 207 -1.97 -3.16 13.65
C SER A 207 -1.98 -4.32 14.63
N VAL A 208 -0.81 -4.67 15.13
CA VAL A 208 -0.60 -5.73 16.11
C VAL A 208 0.05 -5.20 17.38
N ALA A 209 -0.28 -5.81 18.52
CA ALA A 209 0.48 -5.66 19.76
C ALA A 209 1.30 -6.92 20.00
N TYR A 210 2.52 -6.72 20.43
CA TYR A 210 3.43 -7.80 20.82
C TYR A 210 3.49 -7.90 22.33
N PHE A 211 3.62 -9.11 22.85
CA PHE A 211 3.81 -9.39 24.26
C PHE A 211 4.64 -10.66 24.45
N ASP A 212 5.37 -10.73 25.55
CA ASP A 212 6.12 -11.93 25.90
C ASP A 212 5.16 -13.06 26.23
N ALA A 213 5.42 -14.24 25.67
CA ALA A 213 4.55 -15.39 25.86
C ALA A 213 4.61 -15.89 27.30
N THR A 214 5.78 -15.88 27.92
CA THR A 214 5.98 -16.17 29.36
C THR A 214 7.28 -15.55 29.87
N SER A 215 7.41 -15.43 31.20
CA SER A 215 8.65 -15.01 31.86
C SER A 215 9.81 -16.01 31.72
N TYR A 216 9.54 -17.22 31.23
CA TYR A 216 10.51 -18.32 31.14
C TYR A 216 10.80 -18.75 29.69
N SER A 217 10.34 -17.97 28.73
CA SER A 217 10.50 -18.27 27.30
C SER A 217 10.89 -17.01 26.55
N GLU A 218 11.79 -17.15 25.58
CA GLU A 218 12.08 -16.08 24.58
C GLU A 218 10.96 -15.95 23.53
N GLY A 219 9.89 -16.72 23.67
CA GLY A 219 8.74 -16.68 22.77
C GLY A 219 7.99 -15.37 22.89
N MET A 220 7.65 -14.78 21.75
CA MET A 220 6.75 -13.63 21.64
C MET A 220 5.44 -14.06 20.98
N ALA A 221 4.36 -13.41 21.39
CA ALA A 221 3.07 -13.52 20.71
C ALA A 221 2.62 -12.16 20.22
N SER A 222 1.80 -12.15 19.18
CA SER A 222 1.15 -10.93 18.70
C SER A 222 -0.35 -11.13 18.57
N VAL A 223 -1.11 -10.05 18.80
CA VAL A 223 -2.55 -10.05 18.61
C VAL A 223 -2.94 -8.87 17.72
N THR A 224 -3.83 -9.11 16.77
CA THR A 224 -4.37 -8.07 15.89
C THR A 224 -5.34 -7.18 16.69
N LEU A 225 -5.09 -5.89 16.66
CA LEU A 225 -5.86 -4.86 17.38
C LEU A 225 -6.75 -4.03 16.47
N SER A 226 -6.55 -4.11 15.16
CA SER A 226 -7.30 -3.35 14.18
C SER A 226 -7.36 -4.09 12.86
N LEU A 227 -8.32 -3.73 12.03
CA LEU A 227 -8.53 -4.31 10.70
C LEU A 227 -8.43 -3.22 9.64
N MET A 228 -7.75 -3.49 8.54
CA MET A 228 -7.76 -2.64 7.34
C MET A 228 -9.03 -2.90 6.54
N ASN A 229 -9.71 -1.82 6.18
CA ASN A 229 -11.00 -1.86 5.52
C ASN A 229 -10.91 -1.29 4.10
N ARG A 230 -11.09 -2.16 3.10
CA ARG A 230 -11.12 -1.83 1.68
C ARG A 230 -12.40 -1.07 1.30
N LYS A 231 -12.40 -0.47 0.12
CA LYS A 231 -13.56 0.19 -0.46
C LYS A 231 -14.72 -0.78 -0.72
N TRP A 232 -14.40 -1.98 -1.16
CA TRP A 232 -15.37 -2.99 -1.55
C TRP A 232 -15.19 -4.28 -0.75
N PRO A 233 -16.29 -5.00 -0.45
CA PRO A 233 -16.17 -6.37 0.05
C PRO A 233 -15.42 -7.24 -0.94
N ILE A 234 -14.58 -8.11 -0.41
CA ILE A 234 -13.83 -9.10 -1.18
C ILE A 234 -14.54 -10.44 -1.02
N ASP A 235 -14.79 -11.10 -2.13
CA ASP A 235 -15.24 -12.49 -2.14
C ASP A 235 -13.99 -13.40 -2.02
N SER A 236 -14.04 -14.31 -1.08
CA SER A 236 -12.95 -15.26 -0.85
C SER A 236 -13.55 -16.64 -0.58
N GLU A 237 -12.97 -17.65 -1.22
CA GLU A 237 -13.43 -19.03 -1.08
C GLU A 237 -13.51 -19.47 0.38
N GLY A 238 -14.67 -19.95 0.79
CA GLY A 238 -14.93 -20.46 2.14
C GLY A 238 -15.15 -19.39 3.22
N LEU A 239 -15.14 -18.11 2.89
CA LEU A 239 -15.39 -17.01 3.82
C LEU A 239 -16.52 -16.10 3.32
N PRO A 240 -17.31 -15.49 4.21
CA PRO A 240 -18.25 -14.45 3.81
C PRO A 240 -17.52 -13.27 3.16
N ALA A 241 -18.13 -12.69 2.12
CA ALA A 241 -17.59 -11.47 1.52
C ALA A 241 -17.47 -10.36 2.59
N ALA A 242 -16.27 -9.81 2.72
CA ALA A 242 -15.94 -8.80 3.72
C ALA A 242 -14.91 -7.80 3.18
N PRO A 243 -14.94 -6.54 3.64
CA PRO A 243 -14.02 -5.51 3.15
C PRO A 243 -12.65 -5.53 3.86
N TYR A 244 -12.24 -6.63 4.46
CA TYR A 244 -11.02 -6.70 5.26
C TYR A 244 -9.86 -7.33 4.50
N LEU A 245 -8.65 -6.83 4.73
CA LEU A 245 -7.42 -7.42 4.19
C LEU A 245 -6.95 -8.65 4.99
N GLU A 246 -7.25 -8.67 6.29
CA GLU A 246 -6.78 -9.70 7.22
C GLU A 246 -7.22 -11.09 6.78
N ASN A 247 -6.25 -12.00 6.67
CA ASN A 247 -6.38 -13.39 6.19
C ASN A 247 -6.78 -13.56 4.71
N ILE A 248 -7.15 -12.48 4.03
CA ILE A 248 -7.60 -12.52 2.64
C ILE A 248 -6.48 -12.00 1.71
N GLY A 249 -5.87 -10.86 2.04
CA GLY A 249 -4.89 -10.20 1.18
C GLY A 249 -5.50 -9.60 -0.08
N VAL A 250 -4.64 -9.35 -1.05
CA VAL A 250 -5.03 -8.91 -2.40
C VAL A 250 -4.80 -10.07 -3.36
N LYS A 251 -5.87 -10.55 -3.97
CA LYS A 251 -5.79 -11.53 -5.04
C LYS A 251 -5.34 -10.81 -6.32
N PRO A 252 -4.31 -11.28 -7.01
CA PRO A 252 -3.88 -10.65 -8.25
C PRO A 252 -4.95 -10.82 -9.36
N ASP A 253 -4.97 -9.85 -10.27
CA ASP A 253 -5.78 -9.93 -11.49
C ASP A 253 -5.12 -10.87 -12.51
N LEU A 254 -3.80 -11.01 -12.43
CA LEU A 254 -2.99 -11.92 -13.25
C LEU A 254 -2.09 -12.76 -12.35
N ASP A 255 -2.37 -14.06 -12.29
CA ASP A 255 -1.55 -15.02 -11.56
C ASP A 255 -0.20 -15.22 -12.29
N LEU A 256 0.89 -14.83 -11.64
CA LEU A 256 2.27 -15.04 -12.10
C LEU A 256 3.11 -15.55 -10.93
N ASP A 257 3.31 -16.87 -10.89
CA ASP A 257 4.13 -17.50 -9.85
C ASP A 257 5.62 -17.54 -10.26
N TYR A 258 6.46 -16.84 -9.48
CA TYR A 258 7.90 -16.80 -9.66
C TYR A 258 8.61 -18.04 -9.07
N MET A 259 7.95 -18.78 -8.18
CA MET A 259 8.53 -19.96 -7.49
C MET A 259 8.31 -21.28 -8.22
N THR A 260 7.96 -21.23 -9.50
CA THR A 260 7.88 -22.44 -10.32
C THR A 260 9.25 -23.06 -10.57
N ARG A 261 9.29 -24.42 -10.68
CA ARG A 261 10.51 -25.16 -10.98
C ARG A 261 11.19 -24.67 -12.27
N ASP A 262 10.41 -24.36 -13.31
CA ASP A 262 10.93 -23.95 -14.61
C ASP A 262 11.52 -22.55 -14.55
N ASN A 263 10.87 -21.64 -13.79
CA ASN A 263 11.41 -20.30 -13.56
C ASN A 263 12.73 -20.36 -12.78
N LEU A 264 12.80 -21.15 -11.72
CA LEU A 264 14.02 -21.30 -10.92
C LEU A 264 15.17 -21.90 -11.77
N LYS A 265 14.88 -22.89 -12.63
CA LYS A 265 15.88 -23.48 -13.54
C LYS A 265 16.37 -22.54 -14.63
N SER A 266 15.51 -21.62 -15.09
CA SER A 266 15.84 -20.63 -16.11
C SER A 266 16.47 -19.33 -15.55
N GLY A 267 16.76 -19.28 -14.25
CA GLY A 267 17.31 -18.09 -13.59
C GLY A 267 16.35 -16.92 -13.56
N GLY A 268 15.03 -17.18 -13.52
CA GLY A 268 13.99 -16.15 -13.49
C GLY A 268 13.52 -15.65 -14.86
N LYS A 269 14.13 -16.15 -15.96
CA LYS A 269 13.84 -15.62 -17.30
C LYS A 269 12.39 -15.81 -17.72
N ALA A 270 11.80 -16.97 -17.44
CA ALA A 270 10.41 -17.26 -17.82
C ALA A 270 9.43 -16.31 -17.15
N PHE A 271 9.64 -16.00 -15.87
CA PHE A 271 8.82 -15.04 -15.15
C PHE A 271 8.95 -13.62 -15.71
N VAL A 272 10.18 -13.17 -15.97
CA VAL A 272 10.42 -11.82 -16.52
C VAL A 272 9.82 -11.68 -17.91
N ASP A 273 9.94 -12.70 -18.78
CA ASP A 273 9.35 -12.71 -20.12
C ASP A 273 7.80 -12.64 -20.04
N ALA A 274 7.18 -13.42 -19.14
CA ALA A 274 5.74 -13.40 -18.92
C ALA A 274 5.25 -12.04 -18.39
N LEU A 275 5.97 -11.46 -17.44
CA LEU A 275 5.67 -10.14 -16.89
C LEU A 275 5.76 -9.04 -17.97
N ALA A 276 6.80 -9.08 -18.80
CA ALA A 276 6.98 -8.13 -19.90
C ALA A 276 5.86 -8.25 -20.95
N ALA A 277 5.49 -9.48 -21.32
CA ALA A 277 4.39 -9.74 -22.25
C ALA A 277 3.04 -9.24 -21.70
N ALA A 278 2.74 -9.54 -20.44
CA ALA A 278 1.50 -9.09 -19.79
C ALA A 278 1.42 -7.56 -19.70
N MET A 279 2.54 -6.89 -19.40
CA MET A 279 2.56 -5.44 -19.39
C MET A 279 2.36 -4.84 -20.78
N ALA A 280 2.95 -5.44 -21.82
CA ALA A 280 2.75 -5.00 -23.20
C ALA A 280 1.28 -5.16 -23.62
N GLU A 281 0.66 -6.29 -23.33
CA GLU A 281 -0.78 -6.53 -23.58
C GLU A 281 -1.65 -5.50 -22.84
N HIS A 282 -1.34 -5.22 -21.58
CA HIS A 282 -2.06 -4.22 -20.79
C HIS A 282 -1.96 -2.81 -21.40
N ILE A 283 -0.79 -2.43 -21.90
CA ILE A 283 -0.58 -1.14 -22.60
C ILE A 283 -1.43 -1.07 -23.87
N GLU A 284 -1.39 -2.11 -24.71
CA GLU A 284 -2.15 -2.14 -25.98
C GLU A 284 -3.66 -2.15 -25.71
N ALA A 285 -4.14 -2.90 -24.73
CA ALA A 285 -5.56 -2.90 -24.34
C ALA A 285 -6.03 -1.51 -23.90
N ARG A 286 -5.21 -0.78 -23.15
CA ARG A 286 -5.56 0.59 -22.72
C ARG A 286 -5.51 1.60 -23.89
N ARG A 287 -4.62 1.45 -24.84
CA ARG A 287 -4.56 2.29 -26.05
C ARG A 287 -5.80 2.10 -26.93
N ALA A 288 -6.31 0.88 -27.01
CA ALA A 288 -7.52 0.57 -27.79
C ALA A 288 -8.82 1.17 -27.22
N LEU A 289 -8.81 1.62 -25.97
CA LEU A 289 -9.94 2.25 -25.29
C LEU A 289 -9.93 3.79 -25.33
N GLN A 290 -8.85 4.39 -25.84
CA GLN A 290 -8.68 5.83 -26.01
C GLN A 290 -9.03 6.28 -27.41
#